data_419f3d84bc44b1fe57e1319bb116be2b
#
_entry.id   419f3d84bc44b1fe57e1319bb116be2b
#
_cell.length_a   1.000
_cell.length_b   1.000
_cell.length_c   1.000
_cell.angle_alpha   90.00
_cell.angle_beta   90.00
_cell.angle_gamma   90.00
#
_symmetry.space_group_name_H-M   'P 1'
#
loop_
_entity.id
_entity.type
_entity.pdbx_description
1 polymer ?
#
loop_
_entity_poly.entity_id
_entity_poly.type
_entity_poly.pdbx_seq_one_letter_code
_entity_poly.pdbx_strand_id
1 'polypeptide(L)'
;AFANVTLPNVFSDNMVLQRNTEVTIWGWANPQEEVVITPSWNNQTYKIQASNQAKWEINIPTPKEGGPFSISIKGYNEVVLKNILIGEVWICSGQSNMEMNASWGIENGDEAVKNATNPNIRFFTVPKLTATIFQNNLSGNWTECTTETMKYFSAVGYFFAKRLQEDLKNVPIGLISSNWGGTPAEIWMPEEVIQNDAILLEAAKTRKEERYGPNQPGRAFNAMIYPLTGFKICGIRIDKSNYFLIANQNKCLSSFNAGSNG
;
A
#
# COMPACT_ATOMS: atom_id res chain seq x y z
N ALA A 1 12.09 -30.06 8.17
CA ALA A 1 11.47 -28.89 8.83
C ALA A 1 10.17 -28.61 8.09
N PHE A 2 9.07 -28.56 8.80
CA PHE A 2 7.79 -28.10 8.22
C PHE A 2 7.90 -26.58 8.02
N ALA A 3 7.59 -26.08 6.83
CA ALA A 3 7.48 -24.65 6.63
C ALA A 3 6.16 -24.19 7.28
N ASN A 4 6.22 -23.19 8.13
CA ASN A 4 5.05 -22.61 8.76
C ASN A 4 4.29 -21.70 7.77
N VAL A 5 3.01 -21.47 8.01
CA VAL A 5 2.28 -20.39 7.33
C VAL A 5 3.01 -19.08 7.57
N THR A 6 3.32 -18.38 6.48
CA THR A 6 3.94 -17.05 6.50
C THR A 6 3.19 -16.10 5.57
N LEU A 7 3.27 -14.81 5.86
CA LEU A 7 2.56 -13.76 5.14
C LEU A 7 3.55 -12.73 4.60
N PRO A 8 3.23 -12.06 3.47
CA PRO A 8 3.94 -10.83 3.12
C PRO A 8 3.67 -9.74 4.17
N ASN A 9 4.67 -8.89 4.39
CA ASN A 9 4.63 -7.90 5.48
C ASN A 9 3.52 -6.85 5.35
N VAL A 10 2.93 -6.71 4.16
CA VAL A 10 1.75 -5.85 3.97
C VAL A 10 0.55 -6.34 4.80
N PHE A 11 0.51 -7.64 5.12
CA PHE A 11 -0.42 -8.21 6.09
C PHE A 11 0.25 -8.28 7.46
N SER A 12 0.06 -7.25 8.24
CA SER A 12 0.60 -7.16 9.60
C SER A 12 -0.42 -6.50 10.54
N ASP A 13 -0.13 -6.53 11.81
CA ASP A 13 -0.90 -5.78 12.80
C ASP A 13 -1.06 -4.33 12.38
N ASN A 14 -2.13 -3.70 12.81
CA ASN A 14 -2.51 -2.31 12.52
C ASN A 14 -2.89 -2.02 11.06
N MET A 15 -2.95 -3.02 10.16
CA MET A 15 -3.31 -2.80 8.76
C MET A 15 -4.73 -2.26 8.59
N VAL A 16 -4.97 -1.61 7.46
CA VAL A 16 -6.31 -1.28 6.96
C VAL A 16 -6.60 -2.16 5.75
N LEU A 17 -7.76 -2.79 5.73
CA LEU A 17 -8.28 -3.49 4.55
C LEU A 17 -9.38 -2.67 3.89
N GLN A 18 -9.47 -2.75 2.56
CA GLN A 18 -10.50 -2.04 1.81
C GLN A 18 -11.90 -2.53 2.19
N ARG A 19 -12.82 -1.59 2.48
CA ARG A 19 -14.21 -1.87 2.87
C ARG A 19 -15.11 -2.24 1.69
N ASN A 20 -16.26 -2.88 1.99
CA ASN A 20 -17.37 -3.16 1.05
C ASN A 20 -16.94 -3.88 -0.22
N THR A 21 -16.00 -4.83 -0.12
CA THR A 21 -15.45 -5.54 -1.26
C THR A 21 -14.95 -6.93 -0.84
N GLU A 22 -14.47 -7.68 -1.79
CA GLU A 22 -13.64 -8.85 -1.52
C GLU A 22 -12.17 -8.43 -1.53
N VAL A 23 -11.43 -8.80 -0.48
CA VAL A 23 -9.99 -8.62 -0.39
C VAL A 23 -9.30 -9.96 -0.55
N THR A 24 -8.24 -9.99 -1.34
CA THR A 24 -7.39 -11.16 -1.47
C THR A 24 -6.37 -11.17 -0.34
N ILE A 25 -6.31 -12.25 0.41
CA ILE A 25 -5.23 -12.52 1.39
C ILE A 25 -4.42 -13.69 0.84
N TRP A 26 -3.08 -13.58 0.89
CA TRP A 26 -2.17 -14.58 0.36
C TRP A 26 -0.94 -14.76 1.22
N GLY A 27 -0.26 -15.86 0.99
CA GLY A 27 0.97 -16.18 1.70
C GLY A 27 1.59 -17.49 1.24
N TRP A 28 2.43 -18.03 2.08
CA TRP A 28 3.14 -19.28 1.84
C TRP A 28 2.84 -20.28 2.95
N ALA A 29 2.83 -21.56 2.59
CA ALA A 29 2.68 -22.70 3.49
C ALA A 29 3.36 -23.92 2.86
N ASN A 30 3.38 -25.08 3.50
CA ASN A 30 3.86 -26.28 2.81
C ASN A 30 2.95 -26.61 1.60
N PRO A 31 3.50 -27.24 0.54
CA PRO A 31 2.67 -27.79 -0.52
C PRO A 31 1.54 -28.66 0.04
N GLN A 32 0.31 -28.44 -0.45
CA GLN A 32 -0.89 -29.15 -0.06
C GLN A 32 -1.34 -28.95 1.41
N GLU A 33 -0.72 -28.04 2.17
CA GLU A 33 -1.17 -27.70 3.51
C GLU A 33 -2.53 -26.96 3.45
N GLU A 34 -3.50 -27.38 4.26
CA GLU A 34 -4.75 -26.63 4.46
C GLU A 34 -4.46 -25.40 5.30
N VAL A 35 -4.82 -24.24 4.79
CA VAL A 35 -4.78 -22.96 5.50
C VAL A 35 -6.19 -22.50 5.79
N VAL A 36 -6.47 -22.21 7.05
CA VAL A 36 -7.78 -21.82 7.56
C VAL A 36 -7.72 -20.38 8.03
N ILE A 37 -8.56 -19.51 7.49
CA ILE A 37 -8.61 -18.09 7.81
C ILE A 37 -9.94 -17.78 8.50
N THR A 38 -9.89 -17.12 9.65
CA THR A 38 -11.07 -16.74 10.42
C THR A 38 -10.99 -15.26 10.83
N PRO A 39 -11.64 -14.35 10.11
CA PRO A 39 -11.75 -12.95 10.48
C PRO A 39 -12.80 -12.76 11.58
N SER A 40 -12.51 -11.87 12.53
CA SER A 40 -13.39 -11.62 13.68
C SER A 40 -14.65 -10.79 13.35
N TRP A 41 -14.73 -10.14 12.20
CA TRP A 41 -15.89 -9.33 11.81
C TRP A 41 -17.12 -10.14 11.42
N ASN A 42 -16.96 -11.41 11.07
CA ASN A 42 -18.08 -12.30 10.76
C ASN A 42 -17.92 -13.69 11.36
N ASN A 43 -16.74 -14.03 11.92
CA ASN A 43 -16.39 -15.34 12.47
C ASN A 43 -16.60 -16.53 11.48
N GLN A 44 -16.66 -16.24 10.18
CA GLN A 44 -16.72 -17.28 9.15
C GLN A 44 -15.33 -17.87 8.92
N THR A 45 -15.32 -19.15 8.62
CA THR A 45 -14.08 -19.89 8.33
C THR A 45 -13.93 -20.06 6.84
N TYR A 46 -12.81 -19.60 6.32
CA TYR A 46 -12.42 -19.73 4.93
C TYR A 46 -11.26 -20.71 4.82
N LYS A 47 -11.32 -21.68 3.90
CA LYS A 47 -10.32 -22.73 3.76
C LYS A 47 -9.75 -22.74 2.36
N ILE A 48 -8.45 -22.92 2.27
CA ILE A 48 -7.71 -23.06 1.02
C ILE A 48 -6.56 -24.05 1.19
N GLN A 49 -6.22 -24.78 0.15
CA GLN A 49 -5.06 -25.64 0.13
C GLN A 49 -3.92 -24.93 -0.60
N ALA A 50 -2.73 -24.91 0.01
CA ALA A 50 -1.55 -24.36 -0.64
C ALA A 50 -1.20 -25.17 -1.90
N SER A 51 -0.78 -24.47 -2.94
CA SER A 51 -0.36 -25.06 -4.21
C SER A 51 0.93 -25.89 -4.06
N ASN A 52 1.30 -26.62 -5.11
CA ASN A 52 2.59 -27.32 -5.17
C ASN A 52 3.81 -26.37 -5.16
N GLN A 53 3.58 -25.06 -5.45
CA GLN A 53 4.59 -24.00 -5.32
C GLN A 53 4.63 -23.37 -3.93
N ALA A 54 3.98 -24.01 -2.94
CA ALA A 54 3.93 -23.53 -1.57
C ALA A 54 3.24 -22.13 -1.42
N LYS A 55 2.32 -21.76 -2.31
CA LYS A 55 1.56 -20.50 -2.30
C LYS A 55 0.09 -20.78 -2.09
N TRP A 56 -0.57 -19.88 -1.38
CA TRP A 56 -2.01 -19.87 -1.25
C TRP A 56 -2.54 -18.43 -1.35
N GLU A 57 -3.75 -18.29 -1.85
CA GLU A 57 -4.50 -17.04 -1.89
C GLU A 57 -5.99 -17.32 -1.78
N ILE A 58 -6.72 -16.42 -1.11
CA ILE A 58 -8.16 -16.55 -0.92
C ILE A 58 -8.83 -15.18 -0.84
N ASN A 59 -10.02 -15.07 -1.40
CA ASN A 59 -10.83 -13.87 -1.32
C ASN A 59 -11.75 -13.92 -0.08
N ILE A 60 -11.77 -12.85 0.69
CA ILE A 60 -12.56 -12.71 1.90
C ILE A 60 -13.39 -11.43 1.79
N PRO A 61 -14.72 -11.51 2.00
CA PRO A 61 -15.56 -10.32 2.00
C PRO A 61 -15.29 -9.45 3.23
N THR A 62 -15.13 -8.16 3.00
CA THR A 62 -15.01 -7.15 4.05
C THR A 62 -16.34 -6.43 4.25
N PRO A 63 -16.71 -6.14 5.50
CA PRO A 63 -17.91 -5.35 5.81
C PRO A 63 -17.74 -3.87 5.45
N LYS A 64 -18.70 -3.05 5.82
CA LYS A 64 -18.53 -1.60 5.90
C LYS A 64 -17.39 -1.26 6.89
N GLU A 65 -17.03 0.01 6.94
CA GLU A 65 -15.98 0.52 7.84
C GLU A 65 -16.18 0.10 9.30
N GLY A 66 -15.08 -0.09 10.01
CA GLY A 66 -15.10 -0.44 11.43
C GLY A 66 -13.79 -1.05 11.92
N GLY A 67 -13.82 -1.57 13.10
CA GLY A 67 -12.69 -2.18 13.82
C GLY A 67 -12.55 -1.62 15.24
N PRO A 68 -11.49 -2.03 15.98
CA PRO A 68 -10.45 -2.96 15.51
C PRO A 68 -10.92 -4.42 15.45
N PHE A 69 -10.47 -5.11 14.43
CA PHE A 69 -10.71 -6.53 14.21
C PHE A 69 -9.41 -7.34 14.32
N SER A 70 -9.54 -8.66 14.23
CA SER A 70 -8.43 -9.60 14.11
C SER A 70 -8.70 -10.63 13.02
N ILE A 71 -7.63 -11.25 12.51
CA ILE A 71 -7.69 -12.38 11.59
C ILE A 71 -6.79 -13.48 12.15
N SER A 72 -7.34 -14.67 12.40
CA SER A 72 -6.55 -15.87 12.65
C SER A 72 -6.30 -16.58 11.31
N ILE A 73 -5.05 -16.98 11.09
CA ILE A 73 -4.60 -17.71 9.91
C ILE A 73 -3.85 -18.94 10.43
N LYS A 74 -4.45 -20.10 10.26
CA LYS A 74 -3.99 -21.36 10.83
C LYS A 74 -3.65 -22.38 9.76
N GLY A 75 -2.45 -22.88 9.78
CA GLY A 75 -1.97 -24.08 9.13
C GLY A 75 -1.37 -25.01 10.19
N TYR A 76 -0.14 -25.47 9.99
CA TYR A 76 0.61 -26.18 11.04
C TYR A 76 1.00 -25.28 12.21
N ASN A 77 1.12 -23.98 11.97
CA ASN A 77 1.22 -22.93 12.98
C ASN A 77 -0.01 -22.03 12.91
N GLU A 78 -0.07 -21.07 13.80
CA GLU A 78 -1.09 -20.01 13.78
C GLU A 78 -0.44 -18.64 13.79
N VAL A 79 -0.92 -17.76 12.90
CA VAL A 79 -0.61 -16.35 12.84
C VAL A 79 -1.88 -15.58 13.17
N VAL A 80 -1.84 -14.69 14.15
CA VAL A 80 -2.98 -13.84 14.51
C VAL A 80 -2.60 -12.39 14.26
N LEU A 81 -3.26 -11.77 13.27
CA LEU A 81 -3.14 -10.35 12.98
C LEU A 81 -4.16 -9.58 13.82
N LYS A 82 -3.72 -8.48 14.45
CA LYS A 82 -4.51 -7.71 15.43
C LYS A 82 -4.64 -6.25 15.02
N ASN A 83 -5.61 -5.58 15.65
CA ASN A 83 -5.85 -4.14 15.49
C ASN A 83 -6.09 -3.75 14.02
N ILE A 84 -6.82 -4.59 13.28
CA ILE A 84 -7.15 -4.39 11.87
C ILE A 84 -8.33 -3.45 11.75
N LEU A 85 -8.23 -2.44 10.91
CA LEU A 85 -9.34 -1.58 10.56
C LEU A 85 -9.86 -1.93 9.16
N ILE A 86 -11.15 -1.74 8.95
CA ILE A 86 -11.80 -1.79 7.64
C ILE A 86 -12.13 -0.36 7.24
N GLY A 87 -11.62 0.08 6.08
CA GLY A 87 -11.74 1.47 5.64
C GLY A 87 -11.35 1.67 4.18
N GLU A 88 -10.80 2.82 3.86
CA GLU A 88 -10.31 3.14 2.52
C GLU A 88 -8.79 3.01 2.46
N VAL A 89 -8.28 2.26 1.50
CA VAL A 89 -6.84 2.06 1.33
C VAL A 89 -6.35 2.77 0.07
N TRP A 90 -5.27 3.53 0.22
CA TRP A 90 -4.67 4.30 -0.87
C TRP A 90 -3.17 4.08 -0.95
N ILE A 91 -2.65 4.00 -2.19
CA ILE A 91 -1.21 4.07 -2.43
C ILE A 91 -0.83 5.51 -2.75
N CYS A 92 0.17 6.03 -2.03
CA CYS A 92 0.80 7.31 -2.27
C CYS A 92 2.13 7.07 -2.97
N SER A 93 2.21 7.34 -4.27
CA SER A 93 3.39 7.06 -5.08
C SER A 93 3.87 8.30 -5.83
N GLY A 94 5.13 8.30 -6.26
CA GLY A 94 5.70 9.40 -7.00
C GLY A 94 7.15 9.68 -6.63
N GLN A 95 7.54 10.94 -6.72
CA GLN A 95 8.89 11.39 -6.42
C GLN A 95 8.93 12.35 -5.21
N SER A 96 9.85 13.34 -5.21
CA SER A 96 10.15 14.21 -4.07
C SER A 96 8.95 14.88 -3.43
N ASN A 97 7.97 15.35 -4.20
CA ASN A 97 6.78 15.99 -3.63
C ASN A 97 5.95 14.99 -2.79
N MET A 98 5.79 13.76 -3.27
CA MET A 98 5.11 12.72 -2.50
C MET A 98 5.97 12.23 -1.32
N GLU A 99 7.28 12.25 -1.45
CA GLU A 99 8.21 11.87 -0.38
C GLU A 99 8.33 12.91 0.72
N MET A 100 8.15 14.18 0.38
CA MET A 100 8.29 15.30 1.31
C MET A 100 7.46 15.06 2.58
N ASN A 101 8.11 15.20 3.71
CA ASN A 101 7.51 14.99 5.03
C ASN A 101 7.73 16.21 5.94
N ALA A 102 7.11 16.22 7.12
CA ALA A 102 7.16 17.37 8.01
C ALA A 102 8.57 17.71 8.50
N SER A 103 9.48 16.73 8.59
CA SER A 103 10.86 16.98 9.02
C SER A 103 11.70 17.79 8.00
N TRP A 104 11.19 17.98 6.77
CA TRP A 104 11.86 18.80 5.76
C TRP A 104 11.54 20.30 5.85
N GLY A 105 10.74 20.71 6.84
CA GLY A 105 10.40 22.13 7.08
C GLY A 105 9.25 22.61 6.18
N ILE A 106 8.22 21.82 6.00
CA ILE A 106 6.99 22.24 5.30
C ILE A 106 6.25 23.31 6.09
N GLU A 107 5.50 24.14 5.40
CA GLU A 107 4.65 25.16 6.03
C GLU A 107 3.66 24.49 7.02
N ASN A 108 3.55 25.07 8.23
CA ASN A 108 2.74 24.53 9.33
C ASN A 108 3.07 23.06 9.74
N GLY A 109 4.25 22.55 9.37
CA GLY A 109 4.67 21.19 9.64
C GLY A 109 4.69 20.81 11.11
N ASP A 110 5.26 21.69 11.95
CA ASP A 110 5.35 21.45 13.40
C ASP A 110 3.97 21.39 14.07
N GLU A 111 3.05 22.26 13.65
CA GLU A 111 1.67 22.25 14.13
C GLU A 111 0.94 20.99 13.67
N ALA A 112 1.11 20.59 12.40
CA ALA A 112 0.54 19.38 11.87
C ALA A 112 1.03 18.13 12.61
N VAL A 113 2.33 18.05 12.91
CA VAL A 113 2.92 16.97 13.72
C VAL A 113 2.32 16.94 15.12
N LYS A 114 2.28 18.10 15.81
CA LYS A 114 1.75 18.21 17.17
C LYS A 114 0.31 17.70 17.28
N ASN A 115 -0.50 17.88 16.23
CA ASN A 115 -1.91 17.54 16.18
C ASN A 115 -2.19 16.22 15.42
N ALA A 116 -1.17 15.41 15.12
CA ALA A 116 -1.30 14.27 14.21
C ALA A 116 -1.86 12.99 14.84
N THR A 117 -2.11 12.93 16.15
CA THR A 117 -2.62 11.71 16.79
C THR A 117 -4.01 11.36 16.28
N ASN A 118 -4.08 10.29 15.48
CA ASN A 118 -5.32 9.78 14.91
C ASN A 118 -5.24 8.27 14.65
N PRO A 119 -5.79 7.42 15.54
CA PRO A 119 -5.69 5.97 15.41
C PRO A 119 -6.48 5.39 14.23
N ASN A 120 -7.34 6.19 13.58
CA ASN A 120 -8.07 5.78 12.39
C ASN A 120 -7.35 6.12 11.08
N ILE A 121 -6.16 6.74 11.15
CA ILE A 121 -5.24 6.87 10.00
C ILE A 121 -4.05 5.94 10.25
N ARG A 122 -3.72 5.13 9.28
CA ARG A 122 -2.63 4.15 9.37
C ARG A 122 -1.66 4.32 8.22
N PHE A 123 -0.39 4.11 8.51
CA PHE A 123 0.70 4.28 7.58
C PHE A 123 1.47 2.99 7.35
N PHE A 124 1.75 2.70 6.10
CA PHE A 124 2.71 1.69 5.68
C PHE A 124 3.75 2.35 4.78
N THR A 125 5.01 2.40 5.20
CA THR A 125 6.09 2.96 4.40
C THR A 125 6.87 1.85 3.72
N VAL A 126 6.88 1.87 2.40
CA VAL A 126 7.67 0.94 1.58
C VAL A 126 9.12 1.42 1.55
N PRO A 127 10.10 0.59 1.93
CA PRO A 127 11.51 0.96 1.86
C PRO A 127 11.95 1.20 0.41
N LYS A 128 12.85 2.15 0.20
CA LYS A 128 13.47 2.41 -1.10
C LYS A 128 14.40 1.27 -1.48
N LEU A 129 13.95 0.45 -2.41
CA LEU A 129 14.66 -0.73 -2.90
C LEU A 129 14.52 -0.85 -4.41
N THR A 130 15.51 -1.46 -5.03
CA THR A 130 15.50 -1.85 -6.44
C THR A 130 15.69 -3.33 -6.59
N ALA A 131 15.08 -3.92 -7.61
CA ALA A 131 15.28 -5.32 -7.95
C ALA A 131 15.27 -5.53 -9.47
N THR A 132 16.04 -6.50 -9.92
CA THR A 132 16.07 -6.93 -11.34
C THR A 132 14.90 -7.83 -11.70
N ILE A 133 14.29 -8.47 -10.71
CA ILE A 133 13.16 -9.39 -10.87
C ILE A 133 12.04 -8.99 -9.90
N PHE A 134 10.83 -9.41 -10.18
CA PHE A 134 9.69 -9.21 -9.32
C PHE A 134 9.93 -9.79 -7.92
N GLN A 135 9.70 -8.98 -6.90
CA GLN A 135 9.77 -9.40 -5.51
C GLN A 135 8.38 -9.80 -5.01
N ASN A 136 8.29 -10.88 -4.22
CA ASN A 136 7.01 -11.36 -3.69
C ASN A 136 6.67 -10.77 -2.32
N ASN A 137 7.60 -10.05 -1.71
CA ASN A 137 7.44 -9.43 -0.40
C ASN A 137 8.25 -8.14 -0.34
N LEU A 138 7.93 -7.30 0.62
CA LEU A 138 8.65 -6.07 0.95
C LEU A 138 8.79 -5.94 2.46
N SER A 139 9.77 -5.19 2.93
CA SER A 139 9.92 -4.89 4.36
C SER A 139 8.96 -3.78 4.76
N GLY A 140 8.63 -3.73 6.04
CA GLY A 140 7.76 -2.70 6.61
C GLY A 140 6.66 -3.29 7.48
N ASN A 141 5.96 -2.41 8.14
CA ASN A 141 4.79 -2.73 8.95
C ASN A 141 3.84 -1.53 8.99
N TRP A 142 2.58 -1.81 9.26
CA TRP A 142 1.60 -0.76 9.49
C TRP A 142 1.80 -0.11 10.85
N THR A 143 1.66 1.20 10.90
CA THR A 143 1.74 2.01 12.12
C THR A 143 0.53 2.91 12.25
N GLU A 144 0.18 3.27 13.47
CA GLU A 144 -0.82 4.31 13.74
C GLU A 144 -0.26 5.68 13.41
N CYS A 145 -1.15 6.61 13.03
CA CYS A 145 -0.78 8.00 12.92
C CYS A 145 -0.59 8.61 14.31
N THR A 146 0.67 8.84 14.67
CA THR A 146 1.12 9.54 15.87
C THR A 146 2.00 10.72 15.49
N THR A 147 2.38 11.53 16.46
CA THR A 147 3.34 12.62 16.25
C THR A 147 4.66 12.12 15.66
N GLU A 148 5.14 10.96 16.13
CA GLU A 148 6.41 10.37 15.69
C GLU A 148 6.30 9.82 14.26
N THR A 149 5.22 9.07 13.95
CA THR A 149 5.07 8.42 12.64
C THR A 149 4.74 9.43 11.55
N MET A 150 3.88 10.43 11.84
CA MET A 150 3.50 11.48 10.89
C MET A 150 4.69 12.34 10.50
N LYS A 151 5.59 12.65 11.44
CA LYS A 151 6.75 13.51 11.20
C LYS A 151 7.58 13.06 9.99
N TYR A 152 7.67 11.76 9.76
CA TYR A 152 8.48 11.14 8.69
C TYR A 152 7.64 10.52 7.57
N PHE A 153 6.33 10.60 7.64
CA PHE A 153 5.45 10.13 6.58
C PHE A 153 5.20 11.22 5.53
N SER A 154 4.78 10.82 4.32
CA SER A 154 4.37 11.76 3.27
C SER A 154 3.39 12.81 3.78
N ALA A 155 3.78 14.08 3.76
CA ALA A 155 2.91 15.18 4.17
C ALA A 155 1.68 15.29 3.26
N VAL A 156 1.88 15.16 1.94
CA VAL A 156 0.79 15.15 0.95
C VAL A 156 -0.17 14.00 1.22
N GLY A 157 0.37 12.80 1.50
CA GLY A 157 -0.44 11.65 1.89
C GLY A 157 -1.24 11.89 3.17
N TYR A 158 -0.61 12.43 4.20
CA TYR A 158 -1.26 12.72 5.48
C TYR A 158 -2.41 13.73 5.33
N PHE A 159 -2.16 14.87 4.69
CA PHE A 159 -3.20 15.89 4.51
C PHE A 159 -4.34 15.38 3.61
N PHE A 160 -4.02 14.58 2.60
CA PHE A 160 -5.02 13.89 1.80
C PHE A 160 -5.90 12.96 2.66
N ALA A 161 -5.29 12.12 3.51
CA ALA A 161 -6.05 11.21 4.37
C ALA A 161 -6.91 11.97 5.38
N LYS A 162 -6.38 13.04 5.98
CA LYS A 162 -7.12 13.90 6.91
C LYS A 162 -8.36 14.48 6.24
N ARG A 163 -8.22 15.08 5.06
CA ARG A 163 -9.32 15.64 4.31
C ARG A 163 -10.33 14.56 3.89
N LEU A 164 -9.84 13.43 3.37
CA LEU A 164 -10.71 12.33 2.97
C LEU A 164 -11.51 11.78 4.15
N GLN A 165 -10.90 11.67 5.33
CA GLN A 165 -11.57 11.19 6.52
C GLN A 165 -12.68 12.15 6.98
N GLU A 166 -12.46 13.45 6.90
CA GLU A 166 -13.49 14.47 7.18
C GLU A 166 -14.68 14.31 6.21
N ASP A 167 -14.42 14.21 4.91
CA ASP A 167 -15.44 14.05 3.87
C ASP A 167 -16.23 12.74 4.00
N LEU A 168 -15.57 11.67 4.44
CA LEU A 168 -16.16 10.34 4.64
C LEU A 168 -16.70 10.11 6.07
N LYS A 169 -16.75 11.13 6.91
CA LYS A 169 -17.30 11.05 8.28
C LYS A 169 -16.58 10.02 9.17
N ASN A 170 -15.28 10.16 9.28
CA ASN A 170 -14.39 9.35 10.12
C ASN A 170 -14.19 7.88 9.70
N VAL A 171 -14.36 7.54 8.43
CA VAL A 171 -13.95 6.23 7.91
C VAL A 171 -12.43 6.05 8.11
N PRO A 172 -11.97 4.89 8.58
CA PRO A 172 -10.54 4.60 8.68
C PRO A 172 -9.83 4.71 7.33
N ILE A 173 -8.62 5.28 7.33
CA ILE A 173 -7.81 5.46 6.12
C ILE A 173 -6.45 4.77 6.28
N GLY A 174 -6.15 3.87 5.36
CA GLY A 174 -4.83 3.26 5.22
C GLY A 174 -4.06 3.89 4.08
N LEU A 175 -2.84 4.34 4.35
CA LEU A 175 -1.94 4.90 3.34
C LEU A 175 -0.70 4.03 3.19
N ILE A 176 -0.45 3.57 1.98
CA ILE A 176 0.79 2.87 1.60
C ILE A 176 1.66 3.87 0.85
N SER A 177 2.76 4.29 1.46
CA SER A 177 3.71 5.25 0.87
C SER A 177 4.80 4.49 0.12
N SER A 178 4.78 4.55 -1.22
CA SER A 178 5.77 3.95 -2.12
C SER A 178 6.27 5.01 -3.09
N ASN A 179 7.27 5.76 -2.69
CA ASN A 179 7.79 6.90 -3.43
C ASN A 179 9.30 7.02 -3.30
N TRP A 180 9.93 7.75 -4.25
CA TRP A 180 11.38 7.98 -4.23
C TRP A 180 11.72 9.25 -5.01
N GLY A 181 12.24 10.27 -4.30
CA GLY A 181 12.64 11.55 -4.88
C GLY A 181 13.77 11.40 -5.89
N GLY A 182 13.73 12.24 -6.93
CA GLY A 182 14.74 12.25 -7.99
C GLY A 182 14.62 11.10 -9.00
N THR A 183 13.55 10.31 -8.97
CA THR A 183 13.40 9.18 -9.88
C THR A 183 12.53 9.49 -11.09
N PRO A 184 12.87 8.97 -12.28
CA PRO A 184 12.05 9.10 -13.49
C PRO A 184 10.84 8.14 -13.46
N ALA A 185 9.92 8.31 -14.41
CA ALA A 185 8.71 7.49 -14.47
C ALA A 185 8.99 6.03 -14.79
N GLU A 186 9.99 5.81 -15.61
CA GLU A 186 10.34 4.52 -16.19
C GLU A 186 10.70 3.47 -15.14
N ILE A 187 11.27 3.86 -14.00
CA ILE A 187 11.61 2.91 -12.94
C ILE A 187 10.36 2.32 -12.25
N TRP A 188 9.22 3.04 -12.35
CA TRP A 188 7.94 2.67 -11.73
C TRP A 188 7.00 1.91 -12.67
N MET A 189 7.45 1.61 -13.89
CA MET A 189 6.71 0.86 -14.88
C MET A 189 7.33 -0.53 -15.07
N PRO A 190 6.54 -1.58 -15.35
CA PRO A 190 7.12 -2.86 -15.75
C PRO A 190 8.08 -2.68 -16.92
N GLU A 191 9.26 -3.30 -16.87
CA GLU A 191 10.26 -3.18 -17.92
C GLU A 191 9.73 -3.61 -19.29
N GLU A 192 8.88 -4.64 -19.31
CA GLU A 192 8.23 -5.14 -20.53
C GLU A 192 7.37 -4.05 -21.21
N VAL A 193 6.67 -3.21 -20.45
CA VAL A 193 5.85 -2.12 -21.00
C VAL A 193 6.75 -1.12 -21.73
N ILE A 194 7.93 -0.82 -21.17
CA ILE A 194 8.88 0.10 -21.78
C ILE A 194 9.51 -0.50 -23.02
N GLN A 195 9.87 -1.78 -22.98
CA GLN A 195 10.49 -2.47 -24.11
C GLN A 195 9.54 -2.61 -25.30
N ASN A 196 8.25 -2.71 -25.10
CA ASN A 196 7.23 -2.85 -26.13
C ASN A 196 6.72 -1.52 -26.71
N ASP A 197 7.17 -0.37 -26.20
CA ASP A 197 6.81 0.95 -26.68
C ASP A 197 8.06 1.70 -27.18
N ALA A 198 8.12 2.00 -28.47
CA ALA A 198 9.29 2.62 -29.08
C ALA A 198 9.62 4.01 -28.51
N ILE A 199 8.60 4.78 -28.09
CA ILE A 199 8.78 6.13 -27.53
C ILE A 199 9.34 6.01 -26.11
N LEU A 200 8.77 5.13 -25.29
CA LEU A 200 9.24 4.90 -23.93
C LEU A 200 10.66 4.30 -23.92
N LEU A 201 10.94 3.37 -24.84
CA LEU A 201 12.26 2.75 -24.96
C LEU A 201 13.33 3.79 -25.33
N GLU A 202 13.03 4.68 -26.29
CA GLU A 202 13.97 5.74 -26.67
C GLU A 202 14.17 6.74 -25.52
N ALA A 203 13.11 7.14 -24.84
CA ALA A 203 13.20 7.99 -23.65
C ALA A 203 14.05 7.34 -22.55
N ALA A 204 13.88 6.05 -22.30
CA ALA A 204 14.67 5.33 -21.30
C ALA A 204 16.16 5.25 -21.66
N LYS A 205 16.53 5.09 -22.94
CA LYS A 205 17.93 5.07 -23.40
C LYS A 205 18.66 6.40 -23.20
N THR A 206 17.94 7.52 -23.21
CA THR A 206 18.53 8.86 -23.01
C THR A 206 18.84 9.16 -21.55
N ARG A 207 18.37 8.35 -20.62
CA ARG A 207 18.59 8.55 -19.17
C ARG A 207 20.03 8.24 -18.80
N LYS A 208 20.68 9.22 -18.17
CA LYS A 208 21.99 9.04 -17.56
C LYS A 208 21.84 8.59 -16.13
N GLU A 209 22.81 7.84 -15.62
CA GLU A 209 22.83 7.52 -14.18
C GLU A 209 22.80 8.80 -13.34
N GLU A 210 21.86 8.85 -12.43
CA GLU A 210 21.66 9.97 -11.50
C GLU A 210 22.24 9.62 -10.15
N ARG A 211 22.88 10.60 -9.52
CA ARG A 211 23.51 10.41 -8.20
C ARG A 211 22.51 10.09 -7.10
N TYR A 212 21.25 10.50 -7.24
CA TYR A 212 20.27 10.53 -6.16
C TYR A 212 19.17 9.49 -6.26
N GLY A 213 19.10 8.72 -7.31
CA GLY A 213 18.07 7.69 -7.46
C GLY A 213 18.31 6.76 -8.65
N PRO A 214 17.72 5.57 -8.62
CA PRO A 214 17.81 4.65 -9.74
C PRO A 214 17.06 5.21 -10.96
N ASN A 215 17.57 4.93 -12.14
CA ASN A 215 16.99 5.37 -13.43
C ASN A 215 16.70 4.20 -14.38
N GLN A 216 17.08 2.99 -14.02
CA GLN A 216 16.87 1.82 -14.85
C GLN A 216 15.39 1.39 -14.82
N PRO A 217 14.76 1.13 -16.00
CA PRO A 217 13.38 0.72 -16.12
C PRO A 217 13.00 -0.44 -15.19
N GLY A 218 11.81 -0.39 -14.61
CA GLY A 218 11.22 -1.48 -13.82
C GLY A 218 11.81 -1.70 -12.43
N ARG A 219 12.94 -1.08 -12.08
CA ARG A 219 13.66 -1.45 -10.86
C ARG A 219 12.89 -1.15 -9.57
N ALA A 220 12.26 0.00 -9.46
CA ALA A 220 11.40 0.31 -8.32
C ALA A 220 10.05 -0.41 -8.44
N PHE A 221 9.51 -0.57 -9.64
CA PHE A 221 8.30 -1.38 -9.84
C PHE A 221 8.46 -2.78 -9.26
N ASN A 222 9.55 -3.48 -9.61
CA ASN A 222 9.82 -4.85 -9.18
C ASN A 222 9.92 -4.99 -7.66
N ALA A 223 10.49 -4.00 -6.97
CA ALA A 223 10.77 -4.07 -5.54
C ALA A 223 9.71 -3.38 -4.65
N MET A 224 9.08 -2.32 -5.15
CA MET A 224 8.27 -1.42 -4.32
C MET A 224 6.78 -1.39 -4.70
N ILE A 225 6.43 -1.81 -5.92
CA ILE A 225 5.04 -1.85 -6.40
C ILE A 225 4.55 -3.28 -6.57
N TYR A 226 5.32 -4.13 -7.26
CA TYR A 226 4.92 -5.50 -7.55
C TYR A 226 4.54 -6.32 -6.29
N PRO A 227 5.25 -6.22 -5.15
CA PRO A 227 4.85 -6.94 -3.93
C PRO A 227 3.50 -6.52 -3.35
N LEU A 228 2.94 -5.38 -3.80
CA LEU A 228 1.63 -4.87 -3.39
C LEU A 228 0.51 -5.29 -4.36
N THR A 229 0.87 -5.94 -5.49
CA THR A 229 -0.13 -6.44 -6.45
C THR A 229 -1.02 -7.48 -5.78
N GLY A 230 -2.33 -7.34 -5.94
CA GLY A 230 -3.30 -8.17 -5.22
C GLY A 230 -3.83 -7.55 -3.92
N PHE A 231 -3.09 -6.65 -3.25
CA PHE A 231 -3.61 -5.93 -2.11
C PHE A 231 -4.70 -4.95 -2.56
N LYS A 232 -5.92 -5.16 -2.06
CA LYS A 232 -7.08 -4.39 -2.50
C LYS A 232 -7.00 -2.95 -2.01
N ILE A 233 -7.11 -2.01 -2.94
CA ILE A 233 -7.03 -0.57 -2.67
C ILE A 233 -8.22 0.16 -3.28
N CYS A 234 -8.54 1.32 -2.74
CA CYS A 234 -9.50 2.26 -3.32
C CYS A 234 -8.91 2.97 -4.53
N GLY A 235 -7.66 3.41 -4.44
CA GLY A 235 -7.01 4.12 -5.52
C GLY A 235 -5.53 4.40 -5.27
N ILE A 236 -4.91 5.02 -6.28
CA ILE A 236 -3.52 5.45 -6.23
C ILE A 236 -3.47 6.96 -6.38
N ARG A 237 -2.73 7.63 -5.49
CA ARG A 237 -2.38 9.04 -5.61
C ARG A 237 -0.93 9.14 -6.06
N ILE A 238 -0.71 9.71 -7.25
CA ILE A 238 0.63 9.93 -7.80
C ILE A 238 0.90 11.42 -7.87
N ASP A 239 2.00 11.88 -7.28
CA ASP A 239 2.54 13.21 -7.49
C ASP A 239 3.88 13.13 -8.22
N LYS A 240 3.84 13.48 -9.48
CA LYS A 240 5.02 13.68 -10.35
C LYS A 240 4.94 15.08 -10.91
N SER A 241 5.64 16.02 -10.32
CA SER A 241 5.91 17.42 -10.72
C SER A 241 5.16 17.86 -11.99
N ASN A 242 3.87 18.19 -11.88
CA ASN A 242 2.90 18.66 -12.88
C ASN A 242 1.83 17.66 -13.35
N TYR A 243 1.81 16.39 -12.90
CA TYR A 243 0.73 15.46 -13.23
C TYR A 243 0.13 14.86 -11.96
N PHE A 244 -1.13 15.18 -11.75
CA PHE A 244 -1.94 14.63 -10.69
C PHE A 244 -2.78 13.49 -11.27
N LEU A 245 -2.45 12.24 -10.98
CA LEU A 245 -3.26 11.10 -11.42
C LEU A 245 -3.94 10.47 -10.21
N ILE A 246 -5.28 10.44 -10.25
CA ILE A 246 -6.07 9.59 -9.38
C ILE A 246 -6.57 8.45 -10.24
N ALA A 247 -5.99 7.26 -10.10
CA ALA A 247 -6.51 6.06 -10.73
C ALA A 247 -7.45 5.37 -9.74
N ASN A 248 -8.71 5.22 -10.13
CA ASN A 248 -9.75 4.59 -9.33
C ASN A 248 -10.10 3.22 -9.90
N GLN A 249 -10.05 2.17 -9.08
CA GLN A 249 -10.68 0.89 -9.41
C GLN A 249 -12.14 0.91 -8.93
N ASN A 250 -13.06 1.30 -9.82
CA ASN A 250 -14.50 1.15 -9.71
C ASN A 250 -15.22 1.58 -8.41
N LYS A 251 -15.85 2.74 -8.45
CA LYS A 251 -16.93 3.20 -7.54
C LYS A 251 -16.62 3.74 -6.14
N CYS A 252 -15.38 3.95 -5.72
CA CYS A 252 -15.13 4.66 -4.45
C CYS A 252 -15.48 6.16 -4.48
N LEU A 253 -15.61 6.78 -5.65
CA LEU A 253 -15.79 8.23 -5.83
C LEU A 253 -17.08 8.63 -6.51
N SER A 254 -18.18 7.91 -6.31
CA SER A 254 -19.49 8.40 -6.81
C SER A 254 -19.99 9.68 -6.09
N SER A 255 -19.22 10.23 -5.16
CA SER A 255 -19.53 11.49 -4.44
C SER A 255 -18.43 12.56 -4.47
N PHE A 256 -17.32 12.33 -5.17
CA PHE A 256 -16.32 13.40 -5.37
C PHE A 256 -16.64 14.16 -6.66
N ASN A 257 -17.59 15.04 -6.62
CA ASN A 257 -17.64 16.15 -7.56
C ASN A 257 -16.47 17.06 -7.24
N ALA A 258 -15.46 17.08 -8.11
CA ALA A 258 -14.48 18.14 -8.14
C ALA A 258 -15.27 19.46 -8.37
N GLY A 259 -15.48 20.19 -7.30
CA GLY A 259 -15.91 21.58 -7.38
C GLY A 259 -14.81 22.36 -8.08
N SER A 260 -14.90 22.44 -9.40
CA SER A 260 -14.29 23.50 -10.18
C SER A 260 -15.09 24.74 -9.85
N ASN A 261 -14.51 25.66 -9.06
CA ASN A 261 -14.76 27.09 -9.22
C ASN A 261 -14.01 27.88 -8.13
N GLY A 262 -13.16 28.78 -8.59
CA GLY A 262 -12.52 29.85 -7.81
C GLY A 262 -11.02 29.78 -7.85
#